data_1ef2cf3d63291083ab6633c92f8c1416
#
_entry.id   1ef2cf3d63291083ab6633c92f8c1416
#
_cell.length_a   1.000
_cell.length_b   1.000
_cell.length_c   1.000
_cell.angle_alpha   90.00
_cell.angle_beta   90.00
_cell.angle_gamma   90.00
#
_symmetry.space_group_name_H-M   'P 1'
#
loop_
_entity.id
_entity.type
_entity.pdbx_description
1 polymer ?
#
loop_
_entity_poly.entity_id
_entity_poly.type
_entity_poly.pdbx_seq_one_letter_code
_entity_poly.pdbx_strand_id
1 'polypeptide(L)'
;SASVVTFTSSRSSLRNPAESEVNDIQEFSKSKEGGRTLTLLLVLNHFTMVVIMSATPLHVQDIGETVQLVGVIISYHTLGMFLLSPILGSYVDRYGYRRFTYIGTGILFISCLITFINSGPTALKIGLYLLGLGWNFNYVAISSAISKFSIKYKSPLNIRSDSFVFLGSFTAHTTLGLSYMLIGYKGLVVVGMLVSLYLFLNLKNLKKLDIE
;
A
#
# COMPACT_ATOMS: atom_id res chain seq x y z
N SER A 1 5.09 -8.57 70.16
CA SER A 1 4.40 -8.36 68.93
C SER A 1 5.16 -9.06 67.80
N ALA A 2 4.73 -10.26 67.40
CA ALA A 2 5.32 -11.01 66.31
C ALA A 2 4.62 -10.61 65.00
N SER A 3 5.35 -9.99 64.07
CA SER A 3 4.88 -9.66 62.75
C SER A 3 4.97 -10.93 61.87
N VAL A 4 3.82 -11.48 61.53
CA VAL A 4 3.74 -12.58 60.55
C VAL A 4 3.93 -12.00 59.16
N VAL A 5 5.08 -12.26 58.53
CA VAL A 5 5.33 -11.97 57.13
C VAL A 5 4.67 -13.07 56.29
N THR A 6 3.50 -12.80 55.74
CA THR A 6 2.83 -13.67 54.77
C THR A 6 3.59 -13.60 53.44
N PHE A 7 4.37 -14.63 53.15
CA PHE A 7 4.94 -14.86 51.81
C PHE A 7 3.80 -15.25 50.86
N THR A 8 3.30 -14.27 50.08
CA THR A 8 2.47 -14.56 48.94
C THR A 8 3.36 -15.17 47.86
N SER A 9 3.37 -16.49 47.78
CA SER A 9 3.92 -17.23 46.64
C SER A 9 3.26 -16.79 45.34
N SER A 10 3.96 -15.94 44.58
CA SER A 10 3.65 -15.67 43.21
C SER A 10 3.72 -16.99 42.43
N ARG A 11 2.56 -17.60 42.15
CA ARG A 11 2.45 -18.69 41.20
C ARG A 11 2.78 -18.10 39.80
N SER A 12 4.05 -18.07 39.44
CA SER A 12 4.48 -18.08 38.06
C SER A 12 3.91 -19.38 37.48
N SER A 13 2.83 -19.25 36.70
CA SER A 13 2.25 -20.36 35.97
C SER A 13 3.37 -21.00 35.16
N LEU A 14 3.79 -22.20 35.52
CA LEU A 14 4.66 -23.05 34.72
C LEU A 14 3.91 -23.33 33.43
N ARG A 15 4.10 -22.50 32.42
CA ARG A 15 3.62 -22.76 31.06
C ARG A 15 4.25 -24.06 30.62
N ASN A 16 3.43 -25.01 30.21
CA ASN A 16 3.89 -26.28 29.67
C ASN A 16 4.87 -26.00 28.52
N PRO A 17 6.12 -26.51 28.55
CA PRO A 17 7.11 -26.23 27.49
C PRO A 17 6.59 -26.54 26.08
N ALA A 18 5.78 -27.59 25.94
CA ALA A 18 5.15 -27.94 24.65
C ALA A 18 4.12 -26.91 24.18
N GLU A 19 3.36 -26.28 25.10
CA GLU A 19 2.41 -25.21 24.74
C GLU A 19 3.13 -23.91 24.36
N SER A 20 4.26 -23.62 25.00
CA SER A 20 5.08 -22.44 24.64
C SER A 20 5.68 -22.60 23.23
N GLU A 21 6.22 -23.77 22.91
CA GLU A 21 6.79 -24.07 21.60
C GLU A 21 5.74 -24.01 20.47
N VAL A 22 4.54 -24.56 20.70
CA VAL A 22 3.43 -24.48 19.75
C VAL A 22 2.99 -23.04 19.53
N ASN A 23 2.91 -22.22 20.59
CA ASN A 23 2.57 -20.80 20.48
C ASN A 23 3.63 -20.02 19.69
N ASP A 24 4.91 -20.27 19.94
CA ASP A 24 6.03 -19.63 19.25
C ASP A 24 6.03 -19.95 17.74
N ILE A 25 5.76 -21.21 17.36
CA ILE A 25 5.64 -21.64 15.97
C ILE A 25 4.42 -20.97 15.29
N GLN A 26 3.29 -20.86 15.98
CA GLN A 26 2.11 -20.20 15.45
C GLN A 26 2.34 -18.69 15.28
N GLU A 27 2.98 -18.04 16.22
CA GLU A 27 3.31 -16.63 16.15
C GLU A 27 4.30 -16.35 15.01
N PHE A 28 5.32 -17.19 14.84
CA PHE A 28 6.26 -17.11 13.73
C PHE A 28 5.57 -17.29 12.38
N SER A 29 4.66 -18.24 12.25
CA SER A 29 3.89 -18.46 11.02
C SER A 29 3.00 -17.26 10.67
N LYS A 30 2.24 -16.72 11.65
CA LYS A 30 1.44 -15.51 11.48
C LYS A 30 2.29 -14.30 11.10
N SER A 31 3.46 -14.16 11.71
CA SER A 31 4.43 -13.11 11.40
C SER A 31 4.87 -13.18 9.94
N LYS A 32 5.21 -14.35 9.43
CA LYS A 32 5.66 -14.54 8.06
C LYS A 32 4.56 -14.24 7.03
N GLU A 33 3.34 -14.73 7.27
CA GLU A 33 2.19 -14.50 6.38
C GLU A 33 1.78 -13.03 6.38
N GLY A 34 1.67 -12.42 7.55
CA GLY A 34 1.33 -11.01 7.71
C GLY A 34 2.32 -10.07 7.03
N GLY A 35 3.61 -10.32 7.24
CA GLY A 35 4.67 -9.54 6.61
C GLY A 35 4.64 -9.64 5.08
N ARG A 36 4.39 -10.82 4.52
CA ARG A 36 4.23 -11.01 3.07
C ARG A 36 3.03 -10.26 2.52
N THR A 37 1.89 -10.32 3.21
CA THR A 37 0.67 -9.62 2.81
C THR A 37 0.89 -8.10 2.78
N LEU A 38 1.43 -7.51 3.84
CA LEU A 38 1.70 -6.07 3.91
C LEU A 38 2.68 -5.62 2.81
N THR A 39 3.77 -6.37 2.60
CA THR A 39 4.73 -6.09 1.54
C THR A 39 4.07 -6.13 0.16
N LEU A 40 3.29 -7.18 -0.12
CA LEU A 40 2.60 -7.32 -1.41
C LEU A 40 1.62 -6.17 -1.66
N LEU A 41 0.84 -5.77 -0.65
CA LEU A 41 -0.07 -4.64 -0.76
C LEU A 41 0.67 -3.33 -1.08
N LEU A 42 1.81 -3.09 -0.43
CA LEU A 42 2.62 -1.89 -0.66
C LEU A 42 3.22 -1.89 -2.07
N VAL A 43 3.80 -3.01 -2.50
CA VAL A 43 4.40 -3.18 -3.83
C VAL A 43 3.38 -2.98 -4.94
N LEU A 44 2.21 -3.63 -4.83
CA LEU A 44 1.16 -3.52 -5.85
C LEU A 44 0.55 -2.12 -5.91
N ASN A 45 0.37 -1.47 -4.75
CA ASN A 45 -0.06 -0.07 -4.70
C ASN A 45 0.92 0.84 -5.46
N HIS A 46 2.21 0.67 -5.19
CA HIS A 46 3.26 1.48 -5.82
C HIS A 46 3.42 1.16 -7.31
N PHE A 47 3.41 -0.11 -7.68
CA PHE A 47 3.47 -0.57 -9.07
C PHE A 47 2.33 0.04 -9.91
N THR A 48 1.09 -0.01 -9.43
CA THR A 48 -0.07 0.58 -10.13
C THR A 48 0.13 2.06 -10.39
N MET A 49 0.57 2.80 -9.39
CA MET A 49 0.84 4.24 -9.52
C MET A 49 1.93 4.51 -10.55
N VAL A 50 3.07 3.81 -10.45
CA VAL A 50 4.22 4.01 -11.34
C VAL A 50 3.86 3.72 -12.80
N VAL A 51 3.19 2.61 -13.07
CA VAL A 51 2.81 2.21 -14.43
C VAL A 51 1.92 3.25 -15.09
N ILE A 52 0.85 3.68 -14.42
CA ILE A 52 -0.11 4.63 -15.00
C ILE A 52 0.50 6.02 -15.12
N MET A 53 1.20 6.51 -14.08
CA MET A 53 1.87 7.80 -14.12
C MET A 53 2.89 7.86 -15.27
N SER A 54 3.72 6.82 -15.42
CA SER A 54 4.78 6.79 -16.44
C SER A 54 4.26 6.54 -17.85
N ALA A 55 3.11 5.89 -18.01
CA ALA A 55 2.45 5.70 -19.31
C ALA A 55 1.74 6.97 -19.79
N THR A 56 1.34 7.87 -18.89
CA THR A 56 0.57 9.07 -19.23
C THR A 56 1.30 10.02 -20.19
N PRO A 57 2.60 10.32 -20.06
CA PRO A 57 3.33 11.13 -21.03
C PRO A 57 3.29 10.58 -22.45
N LEU A 58 3.40 9.25 -22.61
CA LEU A 58 3.32 8.59 -23.91
C LEU A 58 1.91 8.77 -24.50
N HIS A 59 0.88 8.55 -23.69
CA HIS A 59 -0.50 8.71 -24.13
C HIS A 59 -0.85 10.16 -24.52
N VAL A 60 -0.35 11.15 -23.77
CA VAL A 60 -0.56 12.58 -24.06
C VAL A 60 0.03 12.94 -25.43
N GLN A 61 1.20 12.36 -25.78
CA GLN A 61 1.81 12.54 -27.10
C GLN A 61 0.99 11.83 -28.19
N ASP A 62 0.53 10.63 -27.96
CA ASP A 62 -0.27 9.85 -28.92
C ASP A 62 -1.59 10.53 -29.30
N ILE A 63 -2.21 11.27 -28.38
CA ILE A 63 -3.43 12.05 -28.65
C ILE A 63 -3.13 13.43 -29.23
N GLY A 64 -1.88 13.73 -29.57
CA GLY A 64 -1.47 14.98 -30.23
C GLY A 64 -1.40 16.21 -29.33
N GLU A 65 -1.36 15.99 -28.01
CA GLU A 65 -1.30 17.05 -27.02
C GLU A 65 0.16 17.49 -26.72
N THR A 66 0.30 18.62 -26.08
CA THR A 66 1.60 19.25 -25.87
C THR A 66 2.36 18.70 -24.65
N VAL A 67 3.70 18.80 -24.67
CA VAL A 67 4.56 18.44 -23.51
C VAL A 67 4.23 19.27 -22.27
N GLN A 68 3.78 20.53 -22.45
CA GLN A 68 3.32 21.40 -21.36
C GLN A 68 2.15 20.79 -20.61
N LEU A 69 1.22 20.13 -21.32
CA LEU A 69 0.11 19.43 -20.69
C LEU A 69 0.60 18.27 -19.81
N VAL A 70 1.63 17.53 -20.23
CA VAL A 70 2.27 16.48 -19.38
C VAL A 70 2.73 17.06 -18.06
N GLY A 71 3.44 18.21 -18.08
CA GLY A 71 3.88 18.89 -16.89
C GLY A 71 2.74 19.25 -15.93
N VAL A 72 1.63 19.78 -16.49
CA VAL A 72 0.44 20.11 -15.70
C VAL A 72 -0.19 18.85 -15.09
N ILE A 73 -0.35 17.78 -15.83
CA ILE A 73 -0.94 16.53 -15.35
C ILE A 73 -0.10 15.91 -14.22
N ILE A 74 1.24 15.89 -14.38
CA ILE A 74 2.15 15.38 -13.35
C ILE A 74 2.11 16.27 -12.10
N SER A 75 1.96 17.59 -12.25
CA SER A 75 1.80 18.51 -11.11
C SER A 75 0.53 18.19 -10.30
N TYR A 76 -0.59 17.91 -10.96
CA TYR A 76 -1.82 17.46 -10.30
C TYR A 76 -1.60 16.12 -9.58
N HIS A 77 -0.90 15.18 -10.21
CA HIS A 77 -0.54 13.90 -9.58
C HIS A 77 0.28 14.11 -8.29
N THR A 78 1.35 14.91 -8.38
CA THR A 78 2.22 15.23 -7.24
C THR A 78 1.45 15.94 -6.13
N LEU A 79 0.54 16.84 -6.50
CA LEU A 79 -0.34 17.49 -5.52
C LEU A 79 -1.20 16.45 -4.78
N GLY A 80 -1.80 15.48 -5.50
CA GLY A 80 -2.55 14.37 -4.91
C GLY A 80 -1.69 13.52 -3.96
N MET A 81 -0.42 13.29 -4.30
CA MET A 81 0.50 12.50 -3.47
C MET A 81 0.84 13.19 -2.13
N PHE A 82 0.98 14.51 -2.09
CA PHE A 82 1.59 15.18 -0.95
C PHE A 82 0.67 16.13 -0.19
N LEU A 83 -0.41 16.63 -0.79
CA LEU A 83 -1.28 17.63 -0.18
C LEU A 83 -1.81 17.22 1.19
N LEU A 84 -2.23 15.99 1.34
CA LEU A 84 -2.82 15.48 2.58
C LEU A 84 -1.83 14.71 3.47
N SER A 85 -0.61 14.44 3.00
CA SER A 85 0.39 13.67 3.76
C SER A 85 0.65 14.17 5.17
N PRO A 86 0.76 15.49 5.45
CA PRO A 86 1.10 15.98 6.78
C PRO A 86 0.06 15.63 7.85
N ILE A 87 -1.20 15.52 7.46
CA ILE A 87 -2.31 15.23 8.38
C ILE A 87 -2.72 13.76 8.38
N LEU A 88 -2.47 13.06 7.27
CA LEU A 88 -2.95 11.70 7.05
C LEU A 88 -2.38 10.70 8.06
N GLY A 89 -1.10 10.83 8.43
CA GLY A 89 -0.46 9.98 9.43
C GLY A 89 -1.21 9.97 10.75
N SER A 90 -1.55 11.15 11.28
CA SER A 90 -2.30 11.28 12.53
C SER A 90 -3.70 10.64 12.46
N TYR A 91 -4.36 10.77 11.31
CA TYR A 91 -5.67 10.13 11.10
C TYR A 91 -5.56 8.62 11.01
N VAL A 92 -4.54 8.11 10.31
CA VAL A 92 -4.26 6.66 10.23
C VAL A 92 -3.99 6.07 11.61
N ASP A 93 -3.21 6.75 12.45
CA ASP A 93 -2.93 6.30 13.82
C ASP A 93 -4.17 6.31 14.71
N ARG A 94 -5.06 7.30 14.53
CA ARG A 94 -6.29 7.44 15.32
C ARG A 94 -7.41 6.48 14.91
N TYR A 95 -7.60 6.26 13.61
CA TYR A 95 -8.76 5.54 13.07
C TYR A 95 -8.42 4.17 12.48
N GLY A 96 -7.14 3.80 12.49
CA GLY A 96 -6.65 2.51 12.03
C GLY A 96 -6.29 2.47 10.54
N TYR A 97 -5.20 1.80 10.22
CA TYR A 97 -4.66 1.70 8.86
C TYR A 97 -5.61 1.02 7.87
N ARG A 98 -6.45 0.08 8.33
CA ARG A 98 -7.36 -0.68 7.46
C ARG A 98 -8.34 0.22 6.74
N ARG A 99 -8.98 1.16 7.46
CA ARG A 99 -9.98 2.08 6.88
C ARG A 99 -9.37 2.91 5.77
N PHE A 100 -8.17 3.45 6.00
CA PHE A 100 -7.47 4.29 5.04
C PHE A 100 -7.00 3.49 3.83
N THR A 101 -6.59 2.23 4.00
CA THR A 101 -6.25 1.35 2.88
C THR A 101 -7.49 1.03 2.03
N TYR A 102 -8.67 0.81 2.62
CA TYR A 102 -9.91 0.66 1.85
C TYR A 102 -10.25 1.92 1.05
N ILE A 103 -10.18 3.10 1.68
CA ILE A 103 -10.45 4.39 1.03
C ILE A 103 -9.44 4.61 -0.11
N GLY A 104 -8.15 4.46 0.15
CA GLY A 104 -7.09 4.64 -0.85
C GLY A 104 -7.24 3.71 -2.05
N THR A 105 -7.53 2.44 -1.80
CA THR A 105 -7.75 1.45 -2.88
C THR A 105 -9.01 1.78 -3.70
N GLY A 106 -10.08 2.25 -3.06
CA GLY A 106 -11.28 2.73 -3.76
C GLY A 106 -10.98 3.94 -4.64
N ILE A 107 -10.21 4.91 -4.14
CA ILE A 107 -9.79 6.08 -4.92
C ILE A 107 -8.91 5.67 -6.11
N LEU A 108 -7.97 4.72 -5.93
CA LEU A 108 -7.16 4.18 -7.03
C LEU A 108 -8.03 3.56 -8.12
N PHE A 109 -9.01 2.75 -7.74
CA PHE A 109 -9.94 2.14 -8.70
C PHE A 109 -10.73 3.19 -9.46
N ILE A 110 -11.27 4.22 -8.77
CA ILE A 110 -12.01 5.33 -9.39
C ILE A 110 -11.10 6.13 -10.35
N SER A 111 -9.86 6.37 -9.96
CA SER A 111 -8.86 7.02 -10.82
C SER A 111 -8.69 6.27 -12.14
N CYS A 112 -8.47 4.95 -12.06
CA CYS A 112 -8.35 4.10 -13.24
C CYS A 112 -9.65 4.09 -14.06
N LEU A 113 -10.81 4.03 -13.43
CA LEU A 113 -12.10 4.03 -14.12
C LEU A 113 -12.32 5.33 -14.90
N ILE A 114 -12.01 6.49 -14.31
CA ILE A 114 -12.12 7.80 -14.99
C ILE A 114 -11.24 7.83 -16.23
N THR A 115 -9.96 7.44 -16.10
CA THR A 115 -9.01 7.47 -17.22
C THR A 115 -9.28 6.39 -18.27
N PHE A 116 -9.95 5.30 -17.91
CA PHE A 116 -10.42 4.27 -18.85
C PHE A 116 -11.60 4.76 -19.69
N ILE A 117 -12.61 5.39 -19.07
CA ILE A 117 -13.81 5.91 -19.75
C ILE A 117 -13.42 7.07 -20.68
N ASN A 118 -12.63 8.00 -20.17
CA ASN A 118 -12.17 9.15 -20.94
C ASN A 118 -10.69 9.43 -20.61
N SER A 119 -9.84 9.37 -21.62
CA SER A 119 -8.42 9.64 -21.51
C SER A 119 -7.99 10.96 -22.16
N GLY A 120 -8.92 11.91 -22.31
CA GLY A 120 -8.62 13.27 -22.74
C GLY A 120 -8.02 14.14 -21.61
N PRO A 121 -7.57 15.36 -21.94
CA PRO A 121 -6.79 16.23 -21.04
C PRO A 121 -7.40 16.45 -19.65
N THR A 122 -8.69 16.71 -19.58
CA THR A 122 -9.38 16.98 -18.30
C THR A 122 -9.49 15.71 -17.43
N ALA A 123 -9.84 14.60 -18.06
CA ALA A 123 -9.95 13.32 -17.36
C ALA A 123 -8.58 12.84 -16.85
N LEU A 124 -7.51 13.08 -17.61
CA LEU A 124 -6.14 12.77 -17.15
C LEU A 124 -5.72 13.61 -15.94
N LYS A 125 -6.04 14.91 -15.90
CA LYS A 125 -5.75 15.76 -14.74
C LYS A 125 -6.45 15.24 -13.48
N ILE A 126 -7.76 14.96 -13.59
CA ILE A 126 -8.57 14.46 -12.46
C ILE A 126 -8.11 13.05 -12.07
N GLY A 127 -7.95 12.17 -13.05
CA GLY A 127 -7.54 10.79 -12.84
C GLY A 127 -6.18 10.69 -12.16
N LEU A 128 -5.17 11.41 -12.65
CA LEU A 128 -3.84 11.37 -12.04
C LEU A 128 -3.78 12.05 -10.67
N TYR A 129 -4.57 13.11 -10.45
CA TYR A 129 -4.73 13.66 -9.10
C TYR A 129 -5.26 12.59 -8.13
N LEU A 130 -6.33 11.89 -8.51
CA LEU A 130 -6.89 10.80 -7.72
C LEU A 130 -5.94 9.60 -7.60
N LEU A 131 -5.15 9.30 -8.64
CA LEU A 131 -4.12 8.26 -8.58
C LEU A 131 -3.09 8.57 -7.49
N GLY A 132 -2.59 9.80 -7.45
CA GLY A 132 -1.67 10.27 -6.42
C GLY A 132 -2.29 10.23 -5.02
N LEU A 133 -3.52 10.69 -4.90
CA LEU A 133 -4.26 10.71 -3.64
C LEU A 133 -4.50 9.29 -3.10
N GLY A 134 -5.01 8.38 -3.93
CA GLY A 134 -5.27 6.99 -3.56
C GLY A 134 -3.99 6.24 -3.19
N TRP A 135 -2.91 6.48 -3.96
CA TRP A 135 -1.60 5.97 -3.63
C TRP A 135 -1.11 6.45 -2.26
N ASN A 136 -1.24 7.74 -1.96
CA ASN A 136 -0.81 8.32 -0.69
C ASN A 136 -1.57 7.73 0.50
N PHE A 137 -2.89 7.61 0.40
CA PHE A 137 -3.71 6.98 1.45
C PHE A 137 -3.24 5.56 1.75
N ASN A 138 -3.04 4.75 0.72
CA ASN A 138 -2.53 3.39 0.87
C ASN A 138 -1.10 3.36 1.41
N TYR A 139 -0.22 4.20 0.85
CA TYR A 139 1.19 4.23 1.23
C TYR A 139 1.37 4.54 2.72
N VAL A 140 0.74 5.62 3.20
CA VAL A 140 0.82 6.03 4.62
C VAL A 140 0.21 4.96 5.52
N ALA A 141 -0.96 4.43 5.15
CA ALA A 141 -1.65 3.43 5.95
C ALA A 141 -0.87 2.10 6.04
N ILE A 142 -0.39 1.58 4.91
CA ILE A 142 0.35 0.31 4.87
C ILE A 142 1.73 0.47 5.52
N SER A 143 2.42 1.59 5.31
CA SER A 143 3.71 1.87 5.95
C SER A 143 3.59 1.98 7.47
N SER A 144 2.52 2.61 7.99
CA SER A 144 2.21 2.60 9.43
C SER A 144 2.01 1.16 9.94
N ALA A 145 1.24 0.34 9.22
CA ALA A 145 1.04 -1.06 9.57
C ALA A 145 2.35 -1.87 9.55
N ILE A 146 3.20 -1.68 8.54
CA ILE A 146 4.52 -2.32 8.44
C ILE A 146 5.40 -1.92 9.60
N SER A 147 5.41 -0.64 9.99
CA SER A 147 6.19 -0.14 11.13
C SER A 147 5.74 -0.79 12.45
N LYS A 148 4.44 -0.79 12.73
CA LYS A 148 3.87 -1.46 13.91
C LYS A 148 4.19 -2.96 13.93
N PHE A 149 4.06 -3.61 12.78
CA PHE A 149 4.38 -5.02 12.60
C PHE A 149 5.88 -5.30 12.85
N SER A 150 6.76 -4.46 12.30
CA SER A 150 8.20 -4.59 12.49
C SER A 150 8.61 -4.48 13.96
N ILE A 151 7.98 -3.57 14.71
CA ILE A 151 8.21 -3.41 16.15
C ILE A 151 7.69 -4.63 16.92
N LYS A 152 6.44 -5.06 16.65
CA LYS A 152 5.80 -6.19 17.35
C LYS A 152 6.59 -7.48 17.19
N TYR A 153 7.05 -7.79 15.99
CA TYR A 153 7.72 -9.06 15.67
C TYR A 153 9.25 -8.95 15.55
N LYS A 154 9.85 -7.80 15.91
CA LYS A 154 11.29 -7.54 15.79
C LYS A 154 11.85 -7.92 14.41
N SER A 155 11.08 -7.60 13.35
CA SER A 155 11.36 -8.00 11.96
C SER A 155 11.92 -6.82 11.15
N PRO A 156 12.92 -7.02 10.28
CA PRO A 156 13.41 -5.99 9.36
C PRO A 156 12.47 -5.76 8.17
N LEU A 157 11.13 -5.81 8.41
CA LEU A 157 10.13 -5.76 7.36
C LEU A 157 10.14 -4.43 6.60
N ASN A 158 10.43 -3.31 7.27
CA ASN A 158 10.51 -1.99 6.63
C ASN A 158 11.52 -2.00 5.48
N ILE A 159 12.78 -2.40 5.76
CA ILE A 159 13.86 -2.43 4.76
C ILE A 159 13.51 -3.41 3.63
N ARG A 160 12.97 -4.58 3.97
CA ARG A 160 12.59 -5.59 2.97
C ARG A 160 11.45 -5.10 2.07
N SER A 161 10.44 -4.47 2.64
CA SER A 161 9.30 -3.93 1.88
C SER A 161 9.74 -2.84 0.91
N ASP A 162 10.59 -1.92 1.37
CA ASP A 162 11.14 -0.85 0.52
C ASP A 162 11.96 -1.41 -0.62
N SER A 163 12.80 -2.43 -0.37
CA SER A 163 13.58 -3.11 -1.43
C SER A 163 12.68 -3.72 -2.49
N PHE A 164 11.57 -4.37 -2.10
CA PHE A 164 10.61 -4.92 -3.06
C PHE A 164 9.83 -3.85 -3.82
N VAL A 165 9.52 -2.72 -3.18
CA VAL A 165 8.89 -1.55 -3.84
C VAL A 165 9.82 -0.99 -4.92
N PHE A 166 11.11 -0.81 -4.62
CA PHE A 166 12.09 -0.33 -5.60
C PHE A 166 12.27 -1.32 -6.75
N LEU A 167 12.33 -2.63 -6.47
CA LEU A 167 12.41 -3.65 -7.51
C LEU A 167 11.16 -3.65 -8.40
N GLY A 168 9.98 -3.52 -7.83
CA GLY A 168 8.73 -3.38 -8.57
C GLY A 168 8.70 -2.13 -9.45
N SER A 169 9.18 -0.99 -8.94
CA SER A 169 9.31 0.26 -9.70
C SER A 169 10.30 0.12 -10.85
N PHE A 170 11.46 -0.46 -10.60
CA PHE A 170 12.45 -0.73 -11.64
C PHE A 170 11.87 -1.60 -12.77
N THR A 171 11.18 -2.67 -12.40
CA THR A 171 10.52 -3.56 -13.38
C THR A 171 9.46 -2.81 -14.18
N ALA A 172 8.63 -1.99 -13.52
CA ALA A 172 7.60 -1.19 -14.17
C ALA A 172 8.19 -0.23 -15.22
N HIS A 173 9.26 0.49 -14.87
CA HIS A 173 9.90 1.44 -15.78
C HIS A 173 10.61 0.75 -16.94
N THR A 174 11.34 -0.34 -16.70
CA THR A 174 12.10 -1.06 -17.74
C THR A 174 11.19 -1.76 -18.75
N THR A 175 10.01 -2.22 -18.32
CA THR A 175 9.06 -2.91 -19.20
C THR A 175 8.01 -1.97 -19.81
N LEU A 176 7.96 -0.69 -19.38
CA LEU A 176 6.90 0.26 -19.75
C LEU A 176 6.74 0.39 -21.27
N GLY A 177 7.83 0.62 -22.00
CA GLY A 177 7.78 0.84 -23.45
C GLY A 177 7.16 -0.36 -24.18
N LEU A 178 7.62 -1.58 -23.85
CA LEU A 178 7.07 -2.80 -24.44
C LEU A 178 5.60 -3.01 -24.05
N SER A 179 5.27 -2.82 -22.78
CA SER A 179 3.90 -2.96 -22.28
C SER A 179 2.96 -1.97 -22.95
N TYR A 180 3.41 -0.72 -23.12
CA TYR A 180 2.63 0.31 -23.81
C TYR A 180 2.41 -0.04 -25.29
N MET A 181 3.43 -0.55 -25.97
CA MET A 181 3.31 -1.00 -27.39
C MET A 181 2.31 -2.15 -27.55
N LEU A 182 2.27 -3.09 -26.58
CA LEU A 182 1.43 -4.29 -26.68
C LEU A 182 -0.04 -4.03 -26.35
N ILE A 183 -0.32 -3.27 -25.31
CA ILE A 183 -1.68 -3.11 -24.78
C ILE A 183 -2.16 -1.66 -24.71
N GLY A 184 -1.32 -0.69 -25.05
CA GLY A 184 -1.64 0.75 -25.02
C GLY A 184 -1.95 1.29 -23.63
N TYR A 185 -2.27 2.59 -23.57
CA TYR A 185 -2.61 3.25 -22.30
C TYR A 185 -3.82 2.62 -21.61
N LYS A 186 -4.92 2.38 -22.35
CA LYS A 186 -6.14 1.80 -21.77
C LYS A 186 -5.91 0.38 -21.22
N GLY A 187 -5.07 -0.42 -21.89
CA GLY A 187 -4.69 -1.74 -21.39
C GLY A 187 -3.95 -1.66 -20.06
N LEU A 188 -3.01 -0.72 -19.92
CA LEU A 188 -2.30 -0.49 -18.66
C LEU A 188 -3.23 0.00 -17.55
N VAL A 189 -4.20 0.85 -17.87
CA VAL A 189 -5.24 1.29 -16.93
C VAL A 189 -6.10 0.12 -16.47
N VAL A 190 -6.48 -0.81 -17.37
CA VAL A 190 -7.20 -2.05 -17.01
C VAL A 190 -6.38 -2.90 -16.06
N VAL A 191 -5.07 -3.06 -16.29
CA VAL A 191 -4.18 -3.73 -15.34
C VAL A 191 -4.22 -3.05 -13.97
N GLY A 192 -4.18 -1.72 -13.92
CA GLY A 192 -4.32 -0.94 -12.67
C GLY A 192 -5.67 -1.18 -11.97
N MET A 193 -6.78 -1.26 -12.74
CA MET A 193 -8.10 -1.61 -12.18
C MET A 193 -8.12 -3.02 -11.57
N LEU A 194 -7.57 -4.00 -12.27
CA LEU A 194 -7.51 -5.39 -11.79
C LEU A 194 -6.63 -5.51 -10.54
N VAL A 195 -5.50 -4.81 -10.50
CA VAL A 195 -4.65 -4.76 -9.31
C VAL A 195 -5.38 -4.08 -8.14
N SER A 196 -6.06 -2.97 -8.37
CA SER A 196 -6.84 -2.28 -7.32
C SER A 196 -7.98 -3.17 -6.80
N LEU A 197 -8.66 -3.90 -7.67
CA LEU A 197 -9.68 -4.87 -7.27
C LEU A 197 -9.07 -6.03 -6.45
N TYR A 198 -7.94 -6.57 -6.90
CA TYR A 198 -7.20 -7.59 -6.15
C TYR A 198 -6.79 -7.09 -4.76
N LEU A 199 -6.26 -5.87 -4.65
CA LEU A 199 -5.95 -5.23 -3.37
C LEU A 199 -7.19 -5.18 -2.48
N PHE A 200 -8.32 -4.67 -3.01
CA PHE A 200 -9.57 -4.53 -2.26
C PHE A 200 -10.07 -5.87 -1.70
N LEU A 201 -10.02 -6.94 -2.49
CA LEU A 201 -10.43 -8.28 -2.06
C LEU A 201 -9.51 -8.85 -0.97
N ASN A 202 -8.21 -8.56 -1.05
CA ASN A 202 -7.21 -9.05 -0.08
C ASN A 202 -7.16 -8.24 1.22
N LEU A 203 -7.78 -7.06 1.28
CA LEU A 203 -7.85 -6.26 2.52
C LEU A 203 -8.56 -7.00 3.65
N LYS A 204 -9.44 -7.95 3.35
CA LYS A 204 -10.07 -8.83 4.35
C LYS A 204 -9.03 -9.62 5.17
N ASN A 205 -7.90 -9.97 4.54
CA ASN A 205 -6.84 -10.71 5.21
C ASN A 205 -6.10 -9.86 6.26
N LEU A 206 -6.14 -8.53 6.13
CA LEU A 206 -5.60 -7.62 7.14
C LEU A 206 -6.31 -7.72 8.50
N LYS A 207 -7.57 -8.20 8.53
CA LYS A 207 -8.29 -8.44 9.78
C LYS A 207 -7.64 -9.54 10.64
N LYS A 208 -6.87 -10.44 10.02
CA LYS A 208 -6.16 -11.52 10.71
C LYS A 208 -4.86 -11.05 11.36
N LEU A 209 -4.38 -9.84 10.97
CA LEU A 209 -3.19 -9.23 11.55
C LEU A 209 -3.61 -8.43 12.77
N ASP A 210 -3.33 -8.96 13.94
CA ASP A 210 -3.58 -8.32 15.23
C ASP A 210 -2.49 -7.27 15.52
N ILE A 211 -2.53 -6.13 14.77
CA ILE A 211 -1.52 -5.07 14.80
C ILE A 211 -2.12 -3.72 15.27
N GLU A 212 -3.39 -3.73 15.69
CA GLU A 212 -4.05 -2.52 16.23
C GLU A 212 -3.65 -2.23 17.66
#